data_1e58e7a5b3e1334eb899e343c7e2f195
#
_entry.id   1e58e7a5b3e1334eb899e343c7e2f195
#
_cell.length_a   1.000
_cell.length_b   1.000
_cell.length_c   1.000
_cell.angle_alpha   90.00
_cell.angle_beta   90.00
_cell.angle_gamma   90.00
#
_symmetry.space_group_name_H-M   'P 1'
#
loop_
_entity.id
_entity.type
_entity.pdbx_description
1 polymer ?
#
loop_
_entity_poly.entity_id
_entity_poly.type
_entity_poly.pdbx_seq_one_letter_code
_entity_poly.pdbx_strand_id
1 'polypeptide(L)'
;MIIKDYFKKFYGMEPYIRIEKDEWQTILQTYTKEEIVDELSEVLHTYPPPIPNITEEQTLDAYKKLKGTWWPDVLVEGKWFPRNERVSTYPLTYDGSEYYFRRTNVGNNASNPFHIENRWKVDWVRTPSGWKTWQTVDGIKTIVRAYFTLDKMLLDVNMETLKMATTLRKYVASQFKPVIAKAFYDKFQSQNVMDFSAGWGDRLAGFFAGETTKFYLGIDPNSSNHSNYQNQIEFYKKHKTFFEEDKDARMLEAAAEDVDYSEYENFFDTIFTSPPYFNTERYSFDDTQSWIRYKKFDDWNK
;
A
#
# COMPACT_ATOMS: atom_id res chain seq x y z
N MET A 1 2.25 -42.71 -2.11
CA MET A 1 3.01 -41.83 -3.05
C MET A 1 3.90 -40.94 -2.22
N ILE A 2 5.18 -40.79 -2.55
CA ILE A 2 6.06 -39.88 -1.81
C ILE A 2 5.59 -38.46 -2.10
N ILE A 3 5.44 -37.62 -1.06
CA ILE A 3 4.90 -36.24 -1.20
C ILE A 3 5.68 -35.44 -2.24
N LYS A 4 7.00 -35.57 -2.30
CA LYS A 4 7.86 -34.90 -3.27
C LYS A 4 7.47 -35.20 -4.73
N ASP A 5 7.09 -36.45 -5.04
CA ASP A 5 6.64 -36.83 -6.38
C ASP A 5 5.28 -36.25 -6.70
N TYR A 6 4.43 -36.14 -5.69
CA TYR A 6 3.11 -35.50 -5.83
C TYR A 6 3.23 -33.99 -6.13
N PHE A 7 4.16 -33.30 -5.43
CA PHE A 7 4.34 -31.86 -5.57
C PHE A 7 5.09 -31.44 -6.85
N LYS A 8 5.73 -32.39 -7.57
CA LYS A 8 6.43 -32.08 -8.85
C LYS A 8 5.56 -31.36 -9.87
N LYS A 9 4.27 -31.64 -9.91
CA LYS A 9 3.33 -31.02 -10.85
C LYS A 9 3.07 -29.52 -10.60
N PHE A 10 3.41 -29.02 -9.43
CA PHE A 10 3.20 -27.62 -9.06
C PHE A 10 4.40 -26.72 -9.37
N TYR A 11 5.55 -27.31 -9.76
CA TYR A 11 6.70 -26.50 -10.17
C TYR A 11 6.43 -25.82 -11.51
N GLY A 12 6.63 -24.49 -11.56
CA GLY A 12 6.52 -23.73 -12.81
C GLY A 12 5.12 -23.66 -13.40
N MET A 13 4.06 -23.82 -12.62
CA MET A 13 2.69 -23.59 -13.10
C MET A 13 2.49 -22.12 -13.48
N GLU A 14 1.88 -21.90 -14.63
CA GLU A 14 1.58 -20.56 -15.13
C GLU A 14 0.09 -20.21 -14.97
N PRO A 15 -0.24 -18.95 -14.67
CA PRO A 15 0.66 -17.81 -14.41
C PRO A 15 1.23 -17.82 -12.97
N TYR A 16 0.77 -18.70 -12.11
CA TYR A 16 1.19 -18.86 -10.71
C TYR A 16 0.66 -20.20 -10.16
N ILE A 17 1.26 -20.71 -9.06
CA ILE A 17 0.78 -21.93 -8.42
C ILE A 17 -0.71 -21.85 -8.10
N ARG A 18 -1.42 -22.95 -8.35
CA ARG A 18 -2.83 -23.12 -8.01
C ARG A 18 -3.11 -24.54 -7.55
N ILE A 19 -3.55 -24.70 -6.30
CA ILE A 19 -4.03 -25.94 -5.73
C ILE A 19 -5.45 -25.65 -5.29
N GLU A 20 -6.42 -26.27 -5.98
CA GLU A 20 -7.84 -26.09 -5.69
C GLU A 20 -8.24 -26.70 -4.35
N LYS A 21 -9.33 -26.23 -3.79
CA LYS A 21 -9.83 -26.62 -2.47
C LYS A 21 -9.87 -28.12 -2.24
N ASP A 22 -10.46 -28.89 -3.17
CA ASP A 22 -10.64 -30.34 -2.98
C ASP A 22 -9.29 -31.07 -3.02
N GLU A 23 -8.39 -30.61 -3.88
CA GLU A 23 -7.02 -31.13 -3.95
C GLU A 23 -6.23 -30.76 -2.68
N TRP A 24 -6.38 -29.53 -2.21
CA TRP A 24 -5.73 -29.08 -0.97
C TRP A 24 -6.23 -29.92 0.24
N GLN A 25 -7.53 -30.20 0.34
CA GLN A 25 -8.08 -31.07 1.37
C GLN A 25 -7.52 -32.51 1.28
N THR A 26 -7.36 -33.04 0.07
CA THR A 26 -6.74 -34.35 -0.14
C THR A 26 -5.29 -34.38 0.33
N ILE A 27 -4.52 -33.33 0.05
CA ILE A 27 -3.13 -33.17 0.53
C ILE A 27 -3.11 -33.16 2.08
N LEU A 28 -3.97 -32.36 2.71
CA LEU A 28 -4.06 -32.24 4.17
C LEU A 28 -4.43 -33.56 4.86
N GLN A 29 -5.19 -34.44 4.21
CA GLN A 29 -5.58 -35.76 4.74
C GLN A 29 -4.52 -36.84 4.50
N THR A 30 -3.69 -36.67 3.47
CA THR A 30 -2.76 -37.71 3.01
C THR A 30 -1.36 -37.58 3.65
N TYR A 31 -0.92 -36.34 3.89
CA TYR A 31 0.45 -36.05 4.33
C TYR A 31 0.46 -35.33 5.66
N THR A 32 1.55 -35.47 6.38
CA THR A 32 1.75 -34.74 7.65
C THR A 32 1.98 -33.25 7.40
N LYS A 33 1.69 -32.47 8.40
CA LYS A 33 1.92 -31.01 8.35
C LYS A 33 3.35 -30.66 7.96
N GLU A 34 4.34 -31.32 8.57
CA GLU A 34 5.75 -30.98 8.32
C GLU A 34 6.17 -31.36 6.90
N GLU A 35 5.72 -32.52 6.38
CA GLU A 35 5.94 -32.89 4.98
C GLU A 35 5.38 -31.84 4.01
N ILE A 36 4.14 -31.38 4.27
CA ILE A 36 3.50 -30.35 3.43
C ILE A 36 4.28 -29.02 3.53
N VAL A 37 4.66 -28.59 4.74
CA VAL A 37 5.44 -27.36 4.95
C VAL A 37 6.74 -27.42 4.19
N ASP A 38 7.45 -28.53 4.26
CA ASP A 38 8.74 -28.66 3.61
C ASP A 38 8.60 -28.65 2.08
N GLU A 39 7.80 -29.53 1.51
CA GLU A 39 7.70 -29.66 0.05
C GLU A 39 7.00 -28.47 -0.62
N LEU A 40 5.93 -27.94 -0.03
CA LEU A 40 5.25 -26.76 -0.58
C LEU A 40 6.17 -25.55 -0.56
N SER A 41 7.00 -25.40 0.46
CA SER A 41 7.94 -24.27 0.53
C SER A 41 9.04 -24.35 -0.53
N GLU A 42 9.53 -25.54 -0.85
CA GLU A 42 10.47 -25.76 -1.96
C GLU A 42 9.82 -25.38 -3.32
N VAL A 43 8.59 -25.80 -3.53
CA VAL A 43 7.82 -25.41 -4.73
C VAL A 43 7.66 -23.90 -4.78
N LEU A 44 7.19 -23.27 -3.71
CA LEU A 44 6.92 -21.84 -3.65
C LEU A 44 8.17 -20.98 -3.82
N HIS A 45 9.33 -21.47 -3.41
CA HIS A 45 10.60 -20.78 -3.61
C HIS A 45 10.98 -20.61 -5.09
N THR A 46 10.37 -21.39 -5.98
CA THR A 46 10.56 -21.23 -7.44
C THR A 46 9.66 -20.14 -8.05
N TYR A 47 8.73 -19.59 -7.28
CA TYR A 47 7.84 -18.52 -7.71
C TYR A 47 8.28 -17.16 -7.15
N PRO A 48 7.94 -16.05 -7.82
CA PRO A 48 8.13 -14.73 -7.24
C PRO A 48 7.22 -14.53 -6.01
N PRO A 49 7.51 -13.55 -5.15
CA PRO A 49 6.60 -13.17 -4.07
C PRO A 49 5.15 -12.96 -4.58
N PRO A 50 4.12 -13.31 -3.79
CA PRO A 50 2.72 -13.23 -4.21
C PRO A 50 2.22 -11.77 -4.23
N ILE A 51 2.86 -10.94 -5.03
CA ILE A 51 2.50 -9.54 -5.26
C ILE A 51 1.50 -9.49 -6.40
N PRO A 52 0.28 -8.97 -6.20
CA PRO A 52 -0.71 -8.89 -7.25
C PRO A 52 -0.21 -8.09 -8.45
N ASN A 53 -0.35 -8.64 -9.64
CA ASN A 53 -0.18 -7.90 -10.87
C ASN A 53 -1.48 -7.15 -11.17
N ILE A 54 -1.46 -5.83 -11.02
CA ILE A 54 -2.59 -4.95 -11.29
C ILE A 54 -2.39 -4.34 -12.67
N THR A 55 -3.31 -4.64 -13.61
CA THR A 55 -3.19 -4.19 -14.99
C THR A 55 -3.45 -2.68 -15.12
N GLU A 56 -3.00 -2.08 -16.25
CA GLU A 56 -3.29 -0.68 -16.57
C GLU A 56 -4.80 -0.41 -16.62
N GLU A 57 -5.60 -1.36 -17.15
CA GLU A 57 -7.06 -1.26 -17.18
C GLU A 57 -7.67 -1.22 -15.77
N GLN A 58 -7.22 -2.10 -14.88
CA GLN A 58 -7.66 -2.12 -13.48
C GLN A 58 -7.27 -0.84 -12.74
N THR A 59 -6.09 -0.31 -13.04
CA THR A 59 -5.60 0.97 -12.50
C THR A 59 -6.47 2.12 -12.96
N LEU A 60 -6.79 2.16 -14.25
CA LEU A 60 -7.65 3.19 -14.83
C LEU A 60 -9.09 3.12 -14.30
N ASP A 61 -9.66 1.92 -14.16
CA ASP A 61 -10.98 1.74 -13.55
C ASP A 61 -11.01 2.25 -12.10
N ALA A 62 -9.97 1.89 -11.32
CA ALA A 62 -9.84 2.38 -9.95
C ALA A 62 -9.68 3.90 -9.87
N TYR A 63 -8.93 4.50 -10.79
CA TYR A 63 -8.75 5.94 -10.88
C TYR A 63 -10.05 6.66 -11.27
N LYS A 64 -10.80 6.13 -12.23
CA LYS A 64 -12.14 6.67 -12.61
C LYS A 64 -13.11 6.60 -11.43
N LYS A 65 -13.14 5.49 -10.70
CA LYS A 65 -13.98 5.36 -9.49
C LYS A 65 -13.56 6.35 -8.41
N LEU A 66 -12.25 6.55 -8.24
CA LEU A 66 -11.72 7.55 -7.31
C LEU A 66 -12.20 8.95 -7.67
N LYS A 67 -12.08 9.35 -8.94
CA LYS A 67 -12.56 10.65 -9.44
C LYS A 67 -14.06 10.85 -9.24
N GLY A 68 -14.86 9.81 -9.49
CA GLY A 68 -16.31 9.85 -9.32
C GLY A 68 -16.80 9.79 -7.87
N THR A 69 -15.92 9.63 -6.89
CA THR A 69 -16.35 9.56 -5.49
C THR A 69 -16.56 10.96 -4.92
N TRP A 70 -17.75 11.20 -4.41
CA TRP A 70 -18.11 12.45 -3.76
C TRP A 70 -17.61 12.47 -2.30
N TRP A 71 -17.03 13.59 -1.85
CA TRP A 71 -16.41 13.67 -0.53
C TRP A 71 -17.36 13.37 0.66
N PRO A 72 -18.67 13.75 0.65
CA PRO A 72 -19.59 13.40 1.74
C PRO A 72 -19.86 11.89 1.87
N ASP A 73 -19.60 11.11 0.83
CA ASP A 73 -19.69 9.63 0.92
C ASP A 73 -18.51 9.03 1.68
N VAL A 74 -17.45 9.80 1.90
CA VAL A 74 -16.22 9.38 2.56
C VAL A 74 -16.07 10.02 3.93
N LEU A 75 -16.32 11.33 4.03
CA LEU A 75 -16.24 12.11 5.26
C LEU A 75 -17.65 12.34 5.80
N VAL A 76 -17.93 11.77 6.95
CA VAL A 76 -19.25 11.86 7.58
C VAL A 76 -19.13 12.70 8.85
N GLU A 77 -19.91 13.78 8.91
CA GLU A 77 -20.04 14.61 10.09
C GLU A 77 -21.00 13.98 11.09
N GLY A 78 -20.62 13.97 12.37
CA GLY A 78 -21.51 13.53 13.43
C GLY A 78 -20.83 12.80 14.56
N LYS A 79 -21.56 12.62 15.65
CA LYS A 79 -21.08 11.99 16.90
C LYS A 79 -21.64 10.57 17.09
N TRP A 80 -22.57 10.14 16.26
CA TRP A 80 -23.20 8.83 16.40
C TRP A 80 -23.42 8.18 15.05
N PHE A 81 -23.05 6.90 14.96
CA PHE A 81 -23.21 6.08 13.76
C PHE A 81 -23.94 4.78 14.09
N PRO A 82 -24.76 4.26 13.17
CA PRO A 82 -25.33 2.93 13.31
C PRO A 82 -24.23 1.86 13.48
N ARG A 83 -24.48 0.81 14.26
CA ARG A 83 -23.48 -0.25 14.54
C ARG A 83 -22.95 -0.97 13.31
N ASN A 84 -23.68 -0.94 12.21
CA ASN A 84 -23.28 -1.55 10.92
C ASN A 84 -22.44 -0.60 10.07
N GLU A 85 -22.32 0.68 10.42
CA GLU A 85 -21.51 1.64 9.68
C GLU A 85 -20.05 1.52 10.07
N ARG A 86 -19.20 1.25 9.08
CA ARG A 86 -17.77 1.11 9.30
C ARG A 86 -17.06 2.44 9.10
N VAL A 87 -16.86 3.16 10.19
CA VAL A 87 -16.13 4.44 10.21
C VAL A 87 -14.80 4.32 10.96
N SER A 88 -13.97 5.36 10.87
CA SER A 88 -12.72 5.47 11.64
C SER A 88 -13.02 5.49 13.15
N THR A 89 -12.05 5.04 13.95
CA THR A 89 -12.17 5.05 15.41
C THR A 89 -12.08 6.46 15.99
N TYR A 90 -11.27 7.31 15.35
CA TYR A 90 -11.03 8.68 15.79
C TYR A 90 -11.54 9.67 14.74
N PRO A 91 -12.18 10.77 15.17
CA PRO A 91 -12.59 11.82 14.25
C PRO A 91 -11.41 12.70 13.83
N LEU A 92 -11.59 13.37 12.71
CA LEU A 92 -10.95 14.63 12.42
C LEU A 92 -11.81 15.75 13.01
N THR A 93 -11.26 16.62 13.84
CA THR A 93 -11.96 17.81 14.34
C THR A 93 -11.56 19.02 13.50
N TYR A 94 -12.53 19.68 12.93
CA TYR A 94 -12.33 20.91 12.15
C TYR A 94 -13.51 21.86 12.38
N ASP A 95 -13.21 23.12 12.72
CA ASP A 95 -14.18 24.19 12.96
C ASP A 95 -15.34 23.77 13.90
N GLY A 96 -14.99 23.07 14.97
CA GLY A 96 -15.92 22.58 15.99
C GLY A 96 -16.75 21.36 15.58
N SER A 97 -16.63 20.90 14.33
CA SER A 97 -17.28 19.68 13.84
C SER A 97 -16.32 18.48 13.89
N GLU A 98 -16.88 17.31 14.13
CA GLU A 98 -16.17 16.03 14.07
C GLU A 98 -16.53 15.29 12.78
N TYR A 99 -15.54 14.89 12.01
CA TYR A 99 -15.68 14.12 10.79
C TYR A 99 -15.06 12.74 10.97
N TYR A 100 -15.78 11.72 10.52
CA TYR A 100 -15.33 10.32 10.53
C TYR A 100 -15.16 9.81 9.10
N PHE A 101 -14.16 8.95 8.90
CA PHE A 101 -13.90 8.36 7.58
C PHE A 101 -14.64 7.04 7.45
N ARG A 102 -15.45 6.89 6.41
CA ARG A 102 -15.97 5.57 6.02
C ARG A 102 -14.83 4.67 5.54
N ARG A 103 -14.82 3.45 6.04
CA ARG A 103 -13.84 2.43 5.62
C ARG A 103 -14.18 1.94 4.23
N THR A 104 -13.41 2.36 3.25
CA THR A 104 -13.56 1.99 1.85
C THR A 104 -12.19 1.69 1.23
N ASN A 105 -12.19 0.90 0.18
CA ASN A 105 -11.02 0.58 -0.64
C ASN A 105 -11.09 1.23 -2.03
N VAL A 106 -12.05 2.09 -2.27
CA VAL A 106 -12.17 2.81 -3.54
C VAL A 106 -10.87 3.57 -3.82
N GLY A 107 -10.38 3.43 -5.05
CA GLY A 107 -9.18 4.11 -5.51
C GLY A 107 -7.85 3.53 -5.04
N ASN A 108 -7.81 2.48 -4.20
CA ASN A 108 -6.54 1.91 -3.74
C ASN A 108 -5.63 1.48 -4.92
N ASN A 109 -6.20 0.90 -5.96
CA ASN A 109 -5.45 0.49 -7.14
C ASN A 109 -5.16 1.64 -8.13
N ALA A 110 -5.54 2.86 -7.82
CA ALA A 110 -5.09 4.02 -8.60
C ALA A 110 -3.60 4.33 -8.36
N SER A 111 -3.09 4.12 -7.14
CA SER A 111 -1.68 4.34 -6.75
C SER A 111 -0.89 3.03 -6.57
N ASN A 112 -1.57 1.99 -6.07
CA ASN A 112 -0.92 0.74 -5.64
C ASN A 112 -0.02 0.07 -6.70
N PRO A 113 -0.36 -0.01 -8.00
CA PRO A 113 0.48 -0.66 -9.00
C PRO A 113 1.88 -0.06 -9.12
N PHE A 114 2.02 1.23 -8.84
CA PHE A 114 3.30 1.93 -8.94
C PHE A 114 4.23 1.65 -7.76
N HIS A 115 3.68 1.36 -6.57
CA HIS A 115 4.45 1.32 -5.32
C HIS A 115 4.36 -0.01 -4.56
N ILE A 116 3.53 -0.96 -4.98
CA ILE A 116 3.27 -2.20 -4.22
C ILE A 116 4.54 -3.00 -3.97
N GLU A 117 5.44 -3.09 -4.95
CA GLU A 117 6.69 -3.83 -4.81
C GLU A 117 7.60 -3.21 -3.74
N ASN A 118 7.75 -1.87 -3.74
CA ASN A 118 8.54 -1.17 -2.73
C ASN A 118 7.92 -1.32 -1.33
N ARG A 119 6.59 -1.31 -1.23
CA ARG A 119 5.90 -1.58 0.05
C ARG A 119 6.18 -2.99 0.59
N TRP A 120 6.33 -3.98 -0.28
CA TRP A 120 6.68 -5.34 0.11
C TRP A 120 8.13 -5.49 0.56
N LYS A 121 9.00 -4.55 0.20
CA LYS A 121 10.43 -4.51 0.59
C LYS A 121 10.67 -3.83 1.95
N VAL A 122 9.68 -3.15 2.51
CA VAL A 122 9.82 -2.43 3.79
C VAL A 122 9.97 -3.41 4.94
N ASP A 123 11.04 -3.26 5.71
CA ASP A 123 11.24 -3.99 6.96
C ASP A 123 10.56 -3.24 8.13
N TRP A 124 9.96 -3.99 9.02
CA TRP A 124 9.58 -3.49 10.33
C TRP A 124 10.63 -3.89 11.37
N VAL A 125 10.81 -3.08 12.40
CA VAL A 125 11.87 -3.29 13.42
C VAL A 125 11.84 -4.70 14.04
N ARG A 126 10.69 -5.35 14.11
CA ARG A 126 10.49 -6.67 14.74
C ARG A 126 10.26 -7.81 13.76
N THR A 127 10.03 -7.52 12.50
CA THR A 127 9.60 -8.54 11.53
C THR A 127 10.14 -8.19 10.15
N PRO A 128 10.82 -9.13 9.46
CA PRO A 128 11.29 -8.89 8.11
C PRO A 128 10.12 -8.67 7.16
N SER A 129 10.39 -7.97 6.07
CA SER A 129 9.44 -7.74 4.98
C SER A 129 8.95 -9.06 4.36
N GLY A 130 7.78 -9.00 3.72
CA GLY A 130 7.27 -10.10 2.92
C GLY A 130 8.24 -10.49 1.81
N TRP A 131 8.83 -9.49 1.14
CA TRP A 131 9.84 -9.69 0.10
C TRP A 131 11.06 -10.46 0.60
N LYS A 132 11.69 -9.98 1.67
CA LYS A 132 12.89 -10.61 2.26
C LYS A 132 12.61 -12.02 2.75
N THR A 133 11.44 -12.25 3.31
CA THR A 133 11.01 -13.58 3.76
C THR A 133 10.90 -14.57 2.60
N TRP A 134 10.46 -14.12 1.43
CA TRP A 134 10.29 -14.96 0.24
C TRP A 134 11.60 -15.38 -0.42
N GLN A 135 12.72 -14.75 -0.06
CA GLN A 135 14.04 -15.08 -0.61
C GLN A 135 14.63 -16.39 -0.09
N THR A 136 14.02 -17.05 0.90
CA THR A 136 14.53 -18.28 1.49
C THR A 136 13.41 -19.29 1.72
N VAL A 137 13.73 -20.58 1.56
CA VAL A 137 12.79 -21.67 1.85
C VAL A 137 12.31 -21.61 3.30
N ASP A 138 13.22 -21.37 4.26
CA ASP A 138 12.86 -21.26 5.68
C ASP A 138 11.93 -20.08 5.97
N GLY A 139 12.12 -18.96 5.26
CA GLY A 139 11.19 -17.83 5.31
C GLY A 139 9.80 -18.25 4.84
N ILE A 140 9.72 -18.91 3.70
CA ILE A 140 8.45 -19.39 3.11
C ILE A 140 7.77 -20.40 4.02
N LYS A 141 8.50 -21.31 4.69
CA LYS A 141 7.96 -22.24 5.69
C LYS A 141 7.15 -21.52 6.77
N THR A 142 7.58 -20.32 7.18
CA THR A 142 6.84 -19.52 8.17
C THR A 142 5.49 -19.02 7.62
N ILE A 143 5.40 -18.79 6.31
CA ILE A 143 4.17 -18.37 5.63
C ILE A 143 3.26 -19.59 5.42
N VAL A 144 3.79 -20.71 4.93
CA VAL A 144 3.02 -21.94 4.71
C VAL A 144 2.39 -22.45 6.01
N ARG A 145 3.08 -22.32 7.14
CA ARG A 145 2.49 -22.68 8.45
C ARG A 145 1.23 -21.90 8.81
N ALA A 146 0.98 -20.75 8.15
CA ALA A 146 -0.27 -20.01 8.34
C ALA A 146 -1.50 -20.81 7.86
N TYR A 147 -1.37 -21.66 6.84
CA TYR A 147 -2.46 -22.49 6.33
C TYR A 147 -3.00 -23.44 7.40
N PHE A 148 -2.15 -23.92 8.28
CA PHE A 148 -2.55 -24.80 9.39
C PHE A 148 -3.17 -24.07 10.58
N THR A 149 -3.01 -22.77 10.65
CA THR A 149 -3.58 -21.93 11.72
C THR A 149 -4.89 -21.25 11.26
N LEU A 150 -5.02 -21.06 9.96
CA LEU A 150 -6.10 -20.29 9.31
C LEU A 150 -6.86 -21.14 8.29
N ASP A 151 -6.84 -22.46 8.46
CA ASP A 151 -7.41 -23.47 7.57
C ASP A 151 -8.84 -23.15 7.10
N LYS A 152 -9.67 -22.59 7.99
CA LYS A 152 -11.03 -22.15 7.65
C LYS A 152 -11.10 -20.98 6.66
N MET A 153 -10.00 -20.21 6.55
CA MET A 153 -9.92 -19.04 5.67
C MET A 153 -9.08 -19.34 4.42
N LEU A 154 -8.12 -20.25 4.52
CA LEU A 154 -7.16 -20.59 3.46
C LEU A 154 -7.47 -22.01 2.95
N LEU A 155 -8.54 -22.11 2.18
CA LEU A 155 -9.07 -23.39 1.69
C LEU A 155 -8.39 -23.91 0.42
N ASP A 156 -7.57 -23.11 -0.21
CA ASP A 156 -6.84 -23.38 -1.44
C ASP A 156 -5.46 -22.71 -1.39
N VAL A 157 -4.58 -23.03 -2.33
CA VAL A 157 -3.26 -22.40 -2.46
C VAL A 157 -3.19 -21.70 -3.81
N ASN A 158 -3.18 -20.38 -3.77
CA ASN A 158 -3.03 -19.53 -4.95
C ASN A 158 -2.37 -18.19 -4.55
N MET A 159 -2.16 -17.30 -5.51
CA MET A 159 -1.51 -16.01 -5.26
C MET A 159 -2.24 -15.20 -4.16
N GLU A 160 -3.56 -15.15 -4.17
CA GLU A 160 -4.34 -14.35 -3.20
C GLU A 160 -4.25 -14.90 -1.78
N THR A 161 -4.37 -16.22 -1.61
CA THR A 161 -4.26 -16.87 -0.30
C THR A 161 -2.83 -16.82 0.23
N LEU A 162 -1.82 -16.94 -0.64
CA LEU A 162 -0.41 -16.77 -0.27
C LEU A 162 -0.08 -15.33 0.12
N LYS A 163 -0.62 -14.34 -0.59
CA LYS A 163 -0.55 -12.92 -0.22
C LYS A 163 -1.17 -12.71 1.16
N MET A 164 -2.37 -13.24 1.39
CA MET A 164 -3.05 -13.16 2.69
C MET A 164 -2.19 -13.78 3.80
N ALA A 165 -1.69 -15.00 3.61
CA ALA A 165 -0.83 -15.68 4.55
C ALA A 165 0.46 -14.88 4.85
N THR A 166 1.05 -14.27 3.82
CA THR A 166 2.25 -13.42 3.97
C THR A 166 1.94 -12.18 4.80
N THR A 167 0.89 -11.45 4.48
CA THR A 167 0.53 -10.22 5.21
C THR A 167 0.08 -10.45 6.65
N LEU A 168 -0.37 -11.66 6.98
CA LEU A 168 -0.70 -12.06 8.35
C LEU A 168 0.54 -12.44 9.19
N ARG A 169 1.63 -12.85 8.56
CA ARG A 169 2.82 -13.36 9.22
C ARG A 169 4.04 -12.44 9.10
N LYS A 170 4.07 -11.60 8.08
CA LYS A 170 5.18 -10.73 7.76
C LYS A 170 4.70 -9.31 7.55
N TYR A 171 5.65 -8.39 7.62
CA TYR A 171 5.33 -7.00 7.43
C TYR A 171 5.24 -6.67 5.93
N VAL A 172 4.20 -5.94 5.58
CA VAL A 172 4.03 -5.22 4.32
C VAL A 172 3.53 -3.83 4.67
N ALA A 173 4.24 -2.79 4.26
CA ALA A 173 3.88 -1.43 4.59
C ALA A 173 2.44 -1.10 4.17
N SER A 174 1.68 -0.50 5.07
CA SER A 174 0.28 -0.16 4.84
C SER A 174 0.15 0.91 3.76
N GLN A 175 -0.94 0.85 3.02
CA GLN A 175 -1.33 1.87 2.05
C GLN A 175 -2.18 2.93 2.75
N PHE A 176 -1.89 4.20 2.53
CA PHE A 176 -2.85 5.27 2.79
C PHE A 176 -4.04 5.12 1.83
N LYS A 177 -5.20 5.70 2.12
CA LYS A 177 -6.38 5.59 1.25
C LYS A 177 -6.47 6.80 0.32
N PRO A 178 -6.23 6.65 -1.00
CA PRO A 178 -6.33 7.77 -1.95
C PRO A 178 -7.66 8.52 -1.87
N VAL A 179 -8.74 7.79 -1.61
CA VAL A 179 -10.08 8.36 -1.49
C VAL A 179 -10.22 9.31 -0.28
N ILE A 180 -9.48 9.07 0.80
CA ILE A 180 -9.44 9.97 1.95
C ILE A 180 -8.75 11.27 1.55
N ALA A 181 -7.59 11.19 0.87
CA ALA A 181 -6.89 12.38 0.39
C ALA A 181 -7.78 13.22 -0.54
N LYS A 182 -8.40 12.56 -1.54
CA LYS A 182 -9.35 13.25 -2.43
C LYS A 182 -10.48 13.93 -1.66
N ALA A 183 -11.11 13.22 -0.72
CA ALA A 183 -12.21 13.77 0.06
C ALA A 183 -11.80 15.00 0.88
N PHE A 184 -10.57 15.02 1.39
CA PHE A 184 -9.99 16.20 2.04
C PHE A 184 -9.83 17.36 1.07
N TYR A 185 -9.16 17.11 -0.06
CA TYR A 185 -8.89 18.16 -1.03
C TYR A 185 -10.19 18.79 -1.54
N ASP A 186 -11.21 17.98 -1.82
CA ASP A 186 -12.51 18.48 -2.29
C ASP A 186 -13.28 19.22 -1.18
N LYS A 187 -13.29 18.69 0.05
CA LYS A 187 -13.95 19.32 1.20
C LYS A 187 -13.39 20.71 1.50
N PHE A 188 -12.06 20.85 1.45
CA PHE A 188 -11.39 22.11 1.75
C PHE A 188 -11.09 22.94 0.50
N GLN A 189 -11.55 22.49 -0.68
CA GLN A 189 -11.32 23.16 -1.98
C GLN A 189 -9.84 23.48 -2.22
N SER A 190 -8.98 22.53 -1.84
CA SER A 190 -7.53 22.65 -1.93
C SER A 190 -7.09 22.87 -3.38
N GLN A 191 -6.23 23.86 -3.61
CA GLN A 191 -5.64 24.13 -4.92
C GLN A 191 -4.16 23.79 -4.94
N ASN A 192 -3.40 24.32 -3.99
CA ASN A 192 -1.96 24.16 -3.90
C ASN A 192 -1.60 23.30 -2.67
N VAL A 193 -1.22 22.08 -2.91
CA VAL A 193 -1.01 21.06 -1.87
C VAL A 193 0.46 20.81 -1.65
N MET A 194 0.89 20.80 -0.39
CA MET A 194 2.21 20.33 0.03
C MET A 194 2.10 19.02 0.81
N ASP A 195 2.93 18.05 0.48
CA ASP A 195 3.06 16.76 1.15
C ASP A 195 4.54 16.44 1.40
N PHE A 196 5.03 16.78 2.57
CA PHE A 196 6.46 16.64 2.91
C PHE A 196 6.87 15.22 3.37
N SER A 197 6.00 14.23 3.18
CA SER A 197 6.28 12.80 3.37
C SER A 197 5.41 11.97 2.43
N ALA A 198 5.63 12.10 1.12
CA ALA A 198 4.71 11.65 0.06
C ALA A 198 4.43 10.13 0.06
N GLY A 199 5.37 9.33 0.56
CA GLY A 199 5.20 7.90 0.84
C GLY A 199 4.92 7.07 -0.42
N TRP A 200 3.73 6.47 -0.54
CA TRP A 200 3.40 5.54 -1.63
C TRP A 200 2.50 6.17 -2.71
N GLY A 201 2.59 7.49 -2.90
CA GLY A 201 1.84 8.19 -3.94
C GLY A 201 0.30 8.18 -3.79
N ASP A 202 -0.20 7.80 -2.62
CA ASP A 202 -1.64 7.70 -2.40
C ASP A 202 -2.31 9.09 -2.31
N ARG A 203 -1.64 10.05 -1.68
CA ARG A 203 -2.11 11.44 -1.62
C ARG A 203 -1.94 12.15 -2.94
N LEU A 204 -0.90 11.79 -3.71
CA LEU A 204 -0.73 12.21 -5.11
C LEU A 204 -1.88 11.69 -5.99
N ALA A 205 -2.34 10.43 -5.81
CA ALA A 205 -3.51 9.91 -6.51
C ALA A 205 -4.78 10.69 -6.14
N GLY A 206 -4.96 11.00 -4.86
CA GLY A 206 -6.06 11.85 -4.38
C GLY A 206 -6.02 13.24 -4.98
N PHE A 207 -4.83 13.85 -5.11
CA PHE A 207 -4.63 15.14 -5.75
C PHE A 207 -5.05 15.11 -7.23
N PHE A 208 -4.59 14.14 -8.02
CA PHE A 208 -5.00 14.06 -9.43
C PHE A 208 -6.49 13.79 -9.60
N ALA A 209 -7.13 13.11 -8.65
CA ALA A 209 -8.56 12.85 -8.65
C ALA A 209 -9.41 14.01 -8.08
N GLY A 210 -8.82 14.94 -7.34
CA GLY A 210 -9.50 16.07 -6.72
C GLY A 210 -10.10 17.05 -7.74
N GLU A 211 -11.18 17.75 -7.38
CA GLU A 211 -11.91 18.62 -8.27
C GLU A 211 -11.25 20.01 -8.43
N THR A 212 -10.65 20.53 -7.36
CA THR A 212 -10.13 21.91 -7.30
C THR A 212 -8.61 22.00 -7.31
N THR A 213 -7.93 20.87 -7.15
CA THR A 213 -6.45 20.78 -7.03
C THR A 213 -5.75 21.18 -8.33
N LYS A 214 -4.69 21.97 -8.20
CA LYS A 214 -3.90 22.52 -9.34
C LYS A 214 -2.41 22.22 -9.26
N PHE A 215 -1.81 22.38 -8.06
CA PHE A 215 -0.40 22.17 -7.85
C PHE A 215 -0.14 21.25 -6.65
N TYR A 216 0.82 20.33 -6.80
CA TYR A 216 1.25 19.42 -5.74
C TYR A 216 2.76 19.43 -5.62
N LEU A 217 3.26 19.69 -4.42
CA LEU A 217 4.67 19.47 -4.07
C LEU A 217 4.76 18.27 -3.12
N GLY A 218 5.30 17.16 -3.62
CA GLY A 218 5.60 15.98 -2.81
C GLY A 218 7.09 15.90 -2.50
N ILE A 219 7.42 15.55 -1.27
CA ILE A 219 8.81 15.36 -0.83
C ILE A 219 8.91 13.97 -0.22
N ASP A 220 9.89 13.20 -0.64
CA ASP A 220 10.14 11.86 -0.09
C ASP A 220 11.64 11.53 -0.25
N PRO A 221 12.33 11.12 0.83
CA PRO A 221 13.75 10.78 0.76
C PRO A 221 14.03 9.38 0.21
N ASN A 222 12.99 8.58 -0.12
CA ASN A 222 13.17 7.24 -0.64
C ASN A 222 13.45 7.27 -2.15
N SER A 223 14.73 7.18 -2.52
CA SER A 223 15.21 7.21 -3.91
C SER A 223 14.49 6.19 -4.81
N SER A 224 14.13 5.01 -4.27
CA SER A 224 13.46 3.96 -5.04
C SER A 224 12.02 4.28 -5.45
N ASN A 225 11.40 5.34 -4.87
CA ASN A 225 10.04 5.75 -5.20
C ASN A 225 9.96 6.76 -6.35
N HIS A 226 11.05 7.48 -6.67
CA HIS A 226 10.96 8.64 -7.55
C HIS A 226 10.62 8.30 -9.00
N SER A 227 11.15 7.22 -9.55
CA SER A 227 10.71 6.72 -10.86
C SER A 227 9.25 6.32 -10.87
N ASN A 228 8.77 5.75 -9.77
CA ASN A 228 7.37 5.34 -9.61
C ASN A 228 6.42 6.53 -9.54
N TYR A 229 6.81 7.63 -8.87
CA TYR A 229 6.04 8.87 -8.88
C TYR A 229 5.94 9.47 -10.28
N GLN A 230 7.03 9.47 -11.06
CA GLN A 230 7.00 9.97 -12.44
C GLN A 230 6.03 9.13 -13.31
N ASN A 231 6.15 7.81 -13.25
CA ASN A 231 5.23 6.91 -13.96
C ASN A 231 3.77 7.14 -13.55
N GLN A 232 3.52 7.37 -12.27
CA GLN A 232 2.20 7.64 -11.73
C GLN A 232 1.64 8.99 -12.23
N ILE A 233 2.44 10.05 -12.25
CA ILE A 233 2.08 11.37 -12.78
C ILE A 233 1.77 11.28 -14.26
N GLU A 234 2.64 10.63 -15.04
CA GLU A 234 2.45 10.42 -16.48
C GLU A 234 1.15 9.65 -16.77
N PHE A 235 0.89 8.60 -15.99
CA PHE A 235 -0.35 7.84 -16.10
C PHE A 235 -1.59 8.74 -15.91
N TYR A 236 -1.65 9.57 -14.88
CA TYR A 236 -2.80 10.44 -14.66
C TYR A 236 -2.93 11.53 -15.73
N LYS A 237 -1.82 12.12 -16.17
CA LYS A 237 -1.81 13.11 -17.27
C LYS A 237 -2.29 12.50 -18.59
N LYS A 238 -1.87 11.27 -18.90
CA LYS A 238 -2.30 10.50 -20.08
C LYS A 238 -3.82 10.23 -20.08
N HIS A 239 -4.39 9.98 -18.90
CA HIS A 239 -5.81 9.61 -18.74
C HIS A 239 -6.71 10.78 -18.30
N LYS A 240 -6.22 12.01 -18.42
CA LYS A 240 -7.01 13.24 -18.26
C LYS A 240 -8.08 13.33 -19.36
N THR A 241 -9.29 13.75 -19.00
CA THR A 241 -10.33 14.04 -19.99
C THR A 241 -10.11 15.42 -20.62
N PHE A 242 -10.70 15.65 -21.77
CA PHE A 242 -10.58 16.93 -22.50
C PHE A 242 -11.05 18.15 -21.67
N PHE A 243 -12.02 17.94 -20.78
CA PHE A 243 -12.60 19.02 -19.98
C PHE A 243 -11.89 19.29 -18.66
N GLU A 244 -10.89 18.47 -18.29
CA GLU A 244 -10.13 18.64 -17.06
C GLU A 244 -9.00 19.64 -17.25
N GLU A 245 -8.79 20.51 -16.25
CA GLU A 245 -7.64 21.40 -16.22
C GLU A 245 -6.33 20.60 -16.05
N ASP A 246 -5.23 21.17 -16.52
CA ASP A 246 -3.90 20.60 -16.28
C ASP A 246 -3.52 20.79 -14.82
N LYS A 247 -2.99 19.71 -14.24
CA LYS A 247 -2.46 19.72 -12.88
C LYS A 247 -0.94 19.55 -12.94
N ASP A 248 -0.25 20.40 -12.17
CA ASP A 248 1.21 20.27 -12.00
C ASP A 248 1.52 19.51 -10.71
N ALA A 249 2.45 18.56 -10.80
CA ALA A 249 2.94 17.82 -9.65
C ALA A 249 4.46 17.70 -9.72
N ARG A 250 5.11 18.14 -8.66
CA ARG A 250 6.57 18.08 -8.51
C ARG A 250 6.91 17.14 -7.35
N MET A 251 7.88 16.25 -7.58
CA MET A 251 8.37 15.33 -6.56
C MET A 251 9.85 15.60 -6.32
N LEU A 252 10.20 15.92 -5.08
CA LEU A 252 11.57 16.18 -4.64
C LEU A 252 12.12 14.95 -3.88
N GLU A 253 13.29 14.48 -4.33
CA GLU A 253 14.06 13.45 -3.64
C GLU A 253 14.94 14.12 -2.57
N ALA A 254 14.38 14.32 -1.39
CA ALA A 254 15.04 14.97 -0.28
C ALA A 254 14.39 14.60 1.05
N ALA A 255 15.10 14.82 2.16
CA ALA A 255 14.44 14.96 3.44
C ALA A 255 13.76 16.33 3.50
N ALA A 256 12.59 16.41 4.12
CA ALA A 256 11.80 17.64 4.12
C ALA A 256 12.55 18.82 4.77
N GLU A 257 13.34 18.56 5.80
CA GLU A 257 14.16 19.56 6.50
C GLU A 257 15.31 20.11 5.68
N ASP A 258 15.68 19.46 4.56
CA ASP A 258 16.78 19.90 3.69
C ASP A 258 16.31 20.75 2.49
N VAL A 259 14.99 20.91 2.32
CA VAL A 259 14.42 21.65 1.19
C VAL A 259 14.36 23.14 1.47
N ASP A 260 14.79 23.94 0.50
CA ASP A 260 14.58 25.39 0.51
C ASP A 260 13.16 25.70 0.03
N TYR A 261 12.33 26.22 0.91
CA TYR A 261 10.93 26.57 0.64
C TYR A 261 10.73 28.05 0.25
N SER A 262 11.78 28.82 0.06
CA SER A 262 11.70 30.29 -0.17
C SER A 262 10.85 30.65 -1.39
N GLU A 263 10.86 29.82 -2.44
CA GLU A 263 10.02 30.03 -3.64
C GLU A 263 8.51 29.76 -3.39
N TYR A 264 8.16 29.13 -2.27
CA TYR A 264 6.79 28.73 -1.94
C TYR A 264 6.18 29.55 -0.79
N GLU A 265 6.77 30.69 -0.43
CA GLU A 265 6.24 31.54 0.64
C GLU A 265 4.78 31.95 0.35
N ASN A 266 3.85 31.66 1.27
CA ASN A 266 2.43 31.89 1.13
C ASN A 266 1.75 31.24 -0.10
N PHE A 267 2.36 30.18 -0.66
CA PHE A 267 1.86 29.56 -1.89
C PHE A 267 0.85 28.43 -1.62
N PHE A 268 1.09 27.62 -0.59
CA PHE A 268 0.23 26.47 -0.28
C PHE A 268 -0.98 26.87 0.55
N ASP A 269 -2.15 26.42 0.13
CA ASP A 269 -3.40 26.51 0.89
C ASP A 269 -3.66 25.24 1.73
N THR A 270 -2.99 24.14 1.40
CA THR A 270 -3.19 22.85 2.08
C THR A 270 -1.84 22.15 2.30
N ILE A 271 -1.59 21.77 3.54
CA ILE A 271 -0.51 20.83 3.89
C ILE A 271 -1.17 19.55 4.39
N PHE A 272 -0.97 18.47 3.64
CA PHE A 272 -1.55 17.17 3.99
C PHE A 272 -0.53 16.06 3.83
N THR A 273 -0.05 15.55 4.95
CA THR A 273 1.06 14.61 5.00
C THR A 273 0.85 13.50 6.02
N SER A 274 1.69 12.48 5.96
CA SER A 274 1.75 11.39 6.94
C SER A 274 3.23 11.16 7.26
N PRO A 275 3.77 11.82 8.31
CA PRO A 275 5.18 11.73 8.64
C PRO A 275 5.59 10.30 9.02
N PRO A 276 6.86 9.92 8.86
CA PRO A 276 7.34 8.59 9.20
C PRO A 276 7.15 8.31 10.70
N TYR A 277 6.93 7.03 11.03
CA TYR A 277 6.72 6.60 12.43
C TYR A 277 8.07 6.38 13.16
N PHE A 278 8.90 7.42 13.22
CA PHE A 278 10.24 7.39 13.80
C PHE A 278 11.09 6.24 13.21
N ASN A 279 11.45 5.23 14.01
CA ASN A 279 12.24 4.08 13.58
C ASN A 279 11.43 2.78 13.49
N THR A 280 10.10 2.86 13.53
CA THR A 280 9.21 1.68 13.53
C THR A 280 9.22 0.98 12.18
N GLU A 281 9.21 1.74 11.11
CA GLU A 281 9.26 1.27 9.72
C GLU A 281 10.54 1.74 9.05
N ARG A 282 11.19 0.84 8.31
CA ARG A 282 12.44 1.11 7.59
C ARG A 282 12.16 1.09 6.11
N TYR A 283 11.73 2.24 5.59
CA TYR A 283 11.27 2.39 4.21
C TYR A 283 12.36 2.20 3.16
N SER A 284 13.55 2.71 3.44
CA SER A 284 14.76 2.51 2.64
C SER A 284 16.01 2.65 3.50
N PHE A 285 17.19 2.53 2.89
CA PHE A 285 18.50 2.70 3.54
C PHE A 285 19.23 3.97 3.06
N ASP A 286 18.51 4.92 2.47
CA ASP A 286 19.05 6.23 2.10
C ASP A 286 19.41 7.03 3.35
N ASP A 287 20.54 7.73 3.34
CA ASP A 287 21.06 8.49 4.49
C ASP A 287 20.10 9.60 4.96
N THR A 288 19.20 10.01 4.09
CA THR A 288 18.16 11.01 4.34
C THR A 288 16.93 10.46 5.07
N GLN A 289 16.87 9.15 5.31
CA GLN A 289 15.76 8.54 6.05
C GLN A 289 15.79 8.93 7.53
N SER A 290 14.64 9.26 8.10
CA SER A 290 14.52 9.72 9.48
C SER A 290 15.07 8.71 10.52
N TRP A 291 14.87 7.41 10.32
CA TRP A 291 15.39 6.38 11.21
C TRP A 291 16.92 6.21 11.14
N ILE A 292 17.56 6.69 10.08
CA ILE A 292 19.02 6.73 9.93
C ILE A 292 19.56 8.00 10.57
N ARG A 293 18.96 9.17 10.27
CA ARG A 293 19.37 10.48 10.79
C ARG A 293 19.18 10.62 12.30
N TYR A 294 17.99 10.23 12.76
CA TYR A 294 17.58 10.47 14.14
C TYR A 294 17.61 9.17 14.94
N LYS A 295 18.55 9.05 15.87
CA LYS A 295 18.71 7.85 16.72
C LYS A 295 17.85 7.90 17.98
N LYS A 296 17.39 9.11 18.36
CA LYS A 296 16.55 9.34 19.54
C LYS A 296 15.23 9.98 19.11
N PHE A 297 14.16 9.61 19.77
CA PHE A 297 12.82 10.15 19.51
C PHE A 297 12.78 11.67 19.69
N ASP A 298 13.44 12.21 20.74
CA ASP A 298 13.45 13.65 21.02
C ASP A 298 14.14 14.46 19.92
N ASP A 299 15.13 13.89 19.23
CA ASP A 299 15.81 14.55 18.12
C ASP A 299 14.98 14.50 16.84
N TRP A 300 14.20 13.45 16.65
CA TRP A 300 13.28 13.30 15.53
C TRP A 300 12.02 14.20 15.68
N ASN A 301 11.56 14.44 16.90
CA ASN A 301 10.33 15.18 17.19
C ASN A 301 10.51 16.71 17.25
N LYS A 302 11.71 17.20 17.05
CA LYS A 302 12.02 18.65 16.97
C LYS A 302 11.70 19.21 15.60
#